data_f753c4f5f20903a0da1b929ecfa0ed82
#
_entry.id   f753c4f5f20903a0da1b929ecfa0ed82
#
_cell.length_a   1.000
_cell.length_b   1.000
_cell.length_c   1.000
_cell.angle_alpha   90.00
_cell.angle_beta   90.00
_cell.angle_gamma   90.00
#
_symmetry.space_group_name_H-M   'P 1'
#
loop_
_entity.id
_entity.type
_entity.pdbx_description
1 polymer ?
#
loop_
_entity_poly.entity_id
_entity_poly.type
_entity_poly.pdbx_seq_one_letter_code
_entity_poly.pdbx_strand_id
1 'polypeptide(L)'
;MSTNTRRNFIRLFSGAATSLPFLYAADPAFGQSAEKIKKAIDASPSSLNDEDFWAWIREAYTVSPNIINLNNGGVAPQPKVVQDAHIRYYQYANEAPSYYMWQILDQGREPLREKLALICGCDKEEVAINRNSTEGLNTVIFGLNLKAGDEVVLTKQDYPNMINAWKQREKRDGIKLVWLDLPLPMENEEEIAALYT
;
A
#
# COMPACT_ATOMS: atom_id res chain seq x y z
N MET A 1 -10.69 -19.21 -9.42
CA MET A 1 -10.16 -18.01 -8.73
C MET A 1 -9.66 -18.45 -7.36
N SER A 2 -8.36 -18.39 -7.11
CA SER A 2 -7.77 -18.74 -5.82
C SER A 2 -8.19 -17.67 -4.81
N THR A 3 -8.92 -18.07 -3.78
CA THR A 3 -9.24 -17.18 -2.65
C THR A 3 -7.94 -16.84 -1.94
N ASN A 4 -7.37 -15.68 -2.29
CA ASN A 4 -6.26 -15.11 -1.54
C ASN A 4 -6.79 -14.70 -0.16
N THR A 5 -6.70 -15.62 0.79
CA THR A 5 -7.02 -15.32 2.18
C THR A 5 -6.03 -14.27 2.71
N ARG A 6 -6.47 -13.41 3.66
CA ARG A 6 -5.60 -12.42 4.36
C ARG A 6 -4.27 -13.05 4.82
N ARG A 7 -4.30 -14.30 5.23
CA ARG A 7 -3.13 -15.08 5.65
C ARG A 7 -2.16 -15.36 4.51
N ASN A 8 -2.65 -15.69 3.30
CA ASN A 8 -1.81 -15.86 2.11
C ASN A 8 -1.15 -14.54 1.70
N PHE A 9 -1.85 -13.43 1.84
CA PHE A 9 -1.28 -12.10 1.63
C PHE A 9 -0.13 -11.82 2.61
N ILE A 10 -0.32 -12.07 3.91
CA ILE A 10 0.72 -11.90 4.93
C ILE A 10 1.91 -12.84 4.67
N ARG A 11 1.67 -14.10 4.28
CA ARG A 11 2.72 -15.06 3.88
C ARG A 11 3.52 -14.59 2.68
N LEU A 12 2.86 -14.08 1.65
CA LEU A 12 3.50 -13.52 0.46
C LEU A 12 4.35 -12.30 0.83
N PHE A 13 3.83 -11.42 1.69
CA PHE A 13 4.53 -10.20 2.11
C PHE A 13 5.76 -10.52 2.98
N SER A 14 5.64 -11.42 3.95
CA SER A 14 6.78 -11.86 4.78
C SER A 14 7.79 -12.68 3.98
N GLY A 15 7.34 -13.55 3.07
CA GLY A 15 8.20 -14.26 2.13
C GLY A 15 8.95 -13.31 1.18
N ALA A 16 8.30 -12.22 0.73
CA ALA A 16 8.94 -11.17 -0.04
C ALA A 16 10.02 -10.42 0.76
N ALA A 17 9.77 -10.13 2.05
CA ALA A 17 10.75 -9.48 2.92
C ALA A 17 12.01 -10.33 3.15
N THR A 18 11.87 -11.66 3.31
CA THR A 18 13.02 -12.57 3.53
C THR A 18 13.83 -12.86 2.25
N SER A 19 13.28 -12.62 1.08
CA SER A 19 13.92 -12.91 -0.20
C SER A 19 14.66 -11.72 -0.82
N LEU A 20 14.86 -10.62 -0.08
CA LEU A 20 15.71 -9.49 -0.48
C LEU A 20 17.16 -9.72 0.02
N PRO A 21 18.06 -10.34 -0.77
CA PRO A 21 19.44 -10.61 -0.33
C PRO A 21 20.16 -9.35 0.10
N PHE A 22 19.80 -8.21 -0.50
CA PHE A 22 20.39 -6.91 -0.20
C PHE A 22 19.97 -6.38 1.18
N LEU A 23 18.66 -6.44 1.53
CA LEU A 23 18.20 -6.06 2.87
C LEU A 23 18.73 -7.01 3.94
N TYR A 24 18.89 -8.30 3.60
CA TYR A 24 19.45 -9.29 4.49
C TYR A 24 20.94 -9.09 4.72
N ALA A 25 21.69 -8.75 3.67
CA ALA A 25 23.12 -8.45 3.76
C ALA A 25 23.42 -7.11 4.43
N ALA A 26 22.54 -6.11 4.24
CA ALA A 26 22.69 -4.79 4.87
C ALA A 26 22.25 -4.78 6.34
N ASP A 27 21.38 -5.70 6.75
CA ASP A 27 20.87 -5.77 8.12
C ASP A 27 20.46 -7.18 8.57
N PRO A 28 21.35 -7.87 9.26
CA PRO A 28 21.08 -9.18 9.84
C PRO A 28 19.88 -9.18 10.82
N ALA A 29 19.64 -8.09 11.53
CA ALA A 29 18.53 -7.98 12.49
C ALA A 29 17.18 -7.92 11.77
N PHE A 30 17.10 -7.26 10.60
CA PHE A 30 15.91 -7.26 9.75
C PHE A 30 15.64 -8.68 9.21
N GLY A 31 16.66 -9.33 8.69
CA GLY A 31 16.54 -10.70 8.19
C GLY A 31 16.05 -11.68 9.25
N GLN A 32 16.63 -11.64 10.45
CA GLN A 32 16.21 -12.47 11.58
C GLN A 32 14.77 -12.19 12.01
N SER A 33 14.35 -10.92 12.05
CA SER A 33 12.99 -10.54 12.40
C SER A 33 11.99 -11.02 11.35
N ALA A 34 12.28 -10.83 10.07
CA ALA A 34 11.44 -11.30 8.96
C ALA A 34 11.33 -12.84 8.95
N GLU A 35 12.41 -13.53 9.24
CA GLU A 35 12.43 -15.01 9.31
C GLU A 35 11.66 -15.53 10.53
N LYS A 36 11.76 -14.87 11.69
CA LYS A 36 10.93 -15.19 12.86
C LYS A 36 9.44 -15.02 12.55
N ILE A 37 9.06 -13.93 11.90
CA ILE A 37 7.68 -13.67 11.47
C ILE A 37 7.21 -14.78 10.52
N LYS A 38 8.01 -15.12 9.52
CA LYS A 38 7.70 -16.19 8.57
C LYS A 38 7.51 -17.55 9.28
N LYS A 39 8.46 -17.94 10.14
CA LYS A 39 8.38 -19.19 10.91
C LYS A 39 7.14 -19.25 11.79
N ALA A 40 6.79 -18.14 12.46
CA ALA A 40 5.60 -18.08 13.30
C ALA A 40 4.30 -18.17 12.47
N ILE A 41 4.25 -17.55 11.28
CA ILE A 41 3.12 -17.69 10.35
C ILE A 41 2.99 -19.11 9.85
N ASP A 42 4.09 -19.76 9.49
CA ASP A 42 4.10 -21.14 8.97
C ASP A 42 3.76 -22.16 10.06
N ALA A 43 4.16 -21.91 11.31
CA ALA A 43 3.85 -22.74 12.46
C ALA A 43 2.45 -22.52 13.04
N SER A 44 1.77 -21.42 12.68
CA SER A 44 0.48 -21.09 13.26
C SER A 44 -0.66 -21.95 12.68
N PRO A 45 -1.71 -22.27 13.47
CA PRO A 45 -2.86 -23.03 13.02
C PRO A 45 -3.53 -22.39 11.79
N SER A 46 -4.21 -23.22 10.98
CA SER A 46 -4.84 -22.76 9.73
C SER A 46 -6.15 -21.99 9.93
N SER A 47 -6.68 -21.90 11.15
CA SER A 47 -7.96 -21.28 11.43
C SER A 47 -7.85 -19.74 11.48
N LEU A 48 -8.80 -19.07 10.83
CA LEU A 48 -8.91 -17.60 10.85
C LEU A 48 -9.37 -17.06 12.21
N ASN A 49 -9.83 -17.94 13.11
CA ASN A 49 -10.37 -17.62 14.43
C ASN A 49 -9.35 -17.90 15.55
N ASP A 50 -8.09 -18.00 15.23
CA ASP A 50 -7.03 -18.21 16.21
C ASP A 50 -6.66 -16.87 16.85
N GLU A 51 -7.20 -16.61 18.01
CA GLU A 51 -6.96 -15.40 18.82
C GLU A 51 -5.48 -15.25 19.19
N ASP A 52 -4.79 -16.34 19.47
CA ASP A 52 -3.36 -16.32 19.81
C ASP A 52 -2.51 -15.87 18.60
N PHE A 53 -2.89 -16.31 17.40
CA PHE A 53 -2.23 -15.84 16.17
C PHE A 53 -2.42 -14.32 15.97
N TRP A 54 -3.64 -13.81 16.19
CA TRP A 54 -3.90 -12.39 16.00
C TRP A 54 -3.32 -11.53 17.11
N ALA A 55 -3.26 -12.02 18.34
CA ALA A 55 -2.54 -11.38 19.44
C ALA A 55 -1.06 -11.25 19.10
N TRP A 56 -0.44 -12.31 18.60
CA TRP A 56 0.95 -12.27 18.15
C TRP A 56 1.19 -11.31 16.97
N ILE A 57 0.28 -11.25 15.97
CA ILE A 57 0.36 -10.25 14.89
C ILE A 57 0.31 -8.83 15.46
N ARG A 58 -0.54 -8.58 16.47
CA ARG A 58 -0.65 -7.27 17.12
C ARG A 58 0.66 -6.86 17.81
N GLU A 59 1.38 -7.78 18.40
CA GLU A 59 2.69 -7.51 19.03
C GLU A 59 3.77 -7.06 18.04
N ALA A 60 3.60 -7.38 16.75
CA ALA A 60 4.50 -6.90 15.70
C ALA A 60 4.37 -5.40 15.41
N TYR A 61 3.39 -4.72 16.02
CA TYR A 61 3.11 -3.30 15.85
C TYR A 61 3.31 -2.53 17.16
N THR A 62 3.68 -1.25 17.05
CA THR A 62 3.83 -0.33 18.19
C THR A 62 2.54 0.45 18.48
N VAL A 63 1.40 -0.20 18.33
CA VAL A 63 0.09 0.44 18.56
C VAL A 63 -0.22 0.57 20.05
N SER A 64 -0.96 1.61 20.41
CA SER A 64 -1.40 1.79 21.80
C SER A 64 -2.30 0.63 22.24
N PRO A 65 -2.07 0.05 23.42
CA PRO A 65 -2.95 -1.00 23.93
C PRO A 65 -4.36 -0.48 24.34
N ASN A 66 -4.47 0.83 24.55
CA ASN A 66 -5.69 1.48 25.05
C ASN A 66 -6.58 2.07 23.93
N ILE A 67 -6.13 1.99 22.66
CA ILE A 67 -6.87 2.55 21.53
C ILE A 67 -7.10 1.45 20.50
N ILE A 68 -8.37 1.22 20.18
CA ILE A 68 -8.76 0.34 19.08
C ILE A 68 -8.83 1.21 17.81
N ASN A 69 -7.81 1.11 16.96
CA ASN A 69 -7.80 1.85 15.71
C ASN A 69 -8.57 1.10 14.63
N LEU A 70 -9.75 1.60 14.29
CA LEU A 70 -10.60 1.07 13.22
C LEU A 70 -10.45 1.84 11.90
N ASN A 71 -9.68 2.93 11.88
CA ASN A 71 -9.48 3.75 10.68
C ASN A 71 -8.06 3.58 10.12
N ASN A 72 -7.83 2.49 9.41
CA ASN A 72 -6.57 2.18 8.76
C ASN A 72 -6.56 2.47 7.24
N GLY A 73 -7.64 3.01 6.71
CA GLY A 73 -7.75 3.35 5.28
C GLY A 73 -6.94 4.58 4.89
N GLY A 74 -7.01 5.64 5.69
CA GLY A 74 -6.26 6.87 5.44
C GLY A 74 -4.82 6.81 5.95
N VAL A 75 -4.62 6.26 7.13
CA VAL A 75 -3.30 6.08 7.77
C VAL A 75 -3.29 4.76 8.53
N ALA A 76 -2.25 3.97 8.34
CA ALA A 76 -2.09 2.68 9.00
C ALA A 76 -0.76 2.65 9.76
N PRO A 77 -0.70 2.03 10.95
CA PRO A 77 0.56 1.84 11.66
C PRO A 77 1.45 0.89 10.87
N GLN A 78 2.74 1.18 10.85
CA GLN A 78 3.73 0.28 10.28
C GLN A 78 4.14 -0.79 11.30
N PRO A 79 4.45 -2.03 10.87
CA PRO A 79 5.09 -2.99 11.74
C PRO A 79 6.40 -2.44 12.32
N LYS A 80 6.71 -2.82 13.56
CA LYS A 80 7.93 -2.34 14.23
C LYS A 80 9.21 -2.59 13.41
N VAL A 81 9.32 -3.75 12.77
CA VAL A 81 10.46 -4.09 11.90
C VAL A 81 10.62 -3.11 10.74
N VAL A 82 9.52 -2.62 10.19
CA VAL A 82 9.52 -1.63 9.09
C VAL A 82 9.92 -0.25 9.63
N GLN A 83 9.41 0.14 10.81
CA GLN A 83 9.80 1.39 11.46
C GLN A 83 11.30 1.44 11.75
N ASP A 84 11.82 0.37 12.36
CA ASP A 84 13.24 0.27 12.70
C ASP A 84 14.13 0.30 11.44
N ALA A 85 13.72 -0.36 10.37
CA ALA A 85 14.42 -0.31 9.08
C ALA A 85 14.39 1.10 8.48
N HIS A 86 13.25 1.78 8.49
CA HIS A 86 13.12 3.14 7.98
C HIS A 86 14.05 4.11 8.71
N ILE A 87 14.03 4.09 10.05
CA ILE A 87 14.89 4.95 10.88
C ILE A 87 16.37 4.70 10.56
N ARG A 88 16.78 3.44 10.48
CA ARG A 88 18.16 3.08 10.19
C ARG A 88 18.60 3.51 8.79
N TYR A 89 17.81 3.27 7.76
CA TYR A 89 18.14 3.70 6.40
C TYR A 89 18.14 5.22 6.26
N TYR A 90 17.28 5.91 6.99
CA TYR A 90 17.33 7.36 7.07
C TYR A 90 18.67 7.85 7.66
N GLN A 91 19.13 7.27 8.78
CA GLN A 91 20.42 7.60 9.39
C GLN A 91 21.57 7.25 8.45
N TYR A 92 21.55 6.05 7.87
CA TYR A 92 22.56 5.57 6.92
C TYR A 92 22.70 6.49 5.70
N ALA A 93 21.58 6.90 5.12
CA ALA A 93 21.59 7.82 3.99
C ALA A 93 22.20 9.19 4.34
N ASN A 94 22.10 9.64 5.62
CA ASN A 94 22.65 10.90 6.06
C ASN A 94 24.17 10.87 6.33
N GLU A 95 24.78 9.70 6.48
CA GLU A 95 26.24 9.59 6.67
C GLU A 95 27.03 10.01 5.43
N ALA A 96 26.58 9.65 4.23
CA ALA A 96 27.15 10.07 2.95
C ALA A 96 26.06 10.05 1.85
N PRO A 97 25.19 11.08 1.77
CA PRO A 97 23.95 11.05 0.99
C PRO A 97 24.12 10.63 -0.46
N SER A 98 25.02 11.27 -1.21
CA SER A 98 25.20 10.95 -2.64
C SER A 98 25.74 9.54 -2.88
N TYR A 99 26.58 9.03 -1.98
CA TYR A 99 27.12 7.69 -2.10
C TYR A 99 26.10 6.62 -1.68
N TYR A 100 25.57 6.73 -0.46
CA TYR A 100 24.68 5.70 0.07
C TYR A 100 23.33 5.67 -0.63
N MET A 101 22.73 6.81 -0.97
CA MET A 101 21.44 6.84 -1.67
C MET A 101 21.58 6.32 -3.09
N TRP A 102 22.52 6.81 -3.88
CA TRP A 102 22.59 6.51 -5.31
C TRP A 102 23.37 5.24 -5.63
N GLN A 103 24.46 4.97 -4.93
CA GLN A 103 25.30 3.81 -5.23
C GLN A 103 24.86 2.53 -4.52
N ILE A 104 24.21 2.66 -3.35
CA ILE A 104 23.86 1.51 -2.51
C ILE A 104 22.34 1.29 -2.47
N LEU A 105 21.57 2.26 -1.96
CA LEU A 105 20.14 2.05 -1.69
C LEU A 105 19.31 1.99 -2.98
N ASP A 106 19.68 2.74 -3.99
CA ASP A 106 18.98 2.78 -5.28
C ASP A 106 19.00 1.41 -6.01
N GLN A 107 20.05 0.62 -5.80
CA GLN A 107 20.15 -0.74 -6.34
C GLN A 107 19.03 -1.68 -5.81
N GLY A 108 18.44 -1.38 -4.65
CA GLY A 108 17.33 -2.14 -4.09
C GLY A 108 15.97 -1.88 -4.76
N ARG A 109 15.86 -0.86 -5.60
CA ARG A 109 14.59 -0.43 -6.21
C ARG A 109 14.03 -1.46 -7.18
N GLU A 110 14.84 -1.95 -8.11
CA GLU A 110 14.38 -2.89 -9.12
C GLU A 110 13.93 -4.25 -8.53
N PRO A 111 14.69 -4.89 -7.64
CA PRO A 111 14.21 -6.09 -6.95
C PRO A 111 12.90 -5.88 -6.17
N LEU A 112 12.67 -4.68 -5.64
CA LEU A 112 11.41 -4.34 -4.97
C LEU A 112 10.26 -4.22 -5.97
N ARG A 113 10.48 -3.56 -7.12
CA ARG A 113 9.47 -3.46 -8.20
C ARG A 113 9.05 -4.84 -8.70
N GLU A 114 10.00 -5.75 -8.93
CA GLU A 114 9.72 -7.12 -9.35
C GLU A 114 8.81 -7.85 -8.36
N LYS A 115 9.03 -7.67 -7.04
CA LYS A 115 8.18 -8.29 -6.02
C LYS A 115 6.80 -7.67 -5.94
N LEU A 116 6.70 -6.36 -6.06
CA LEU A 116 5.41 -5.68 -6.11
C LEU A 116 4.61 -6.12 -7.34
N ALA A 117 5.26 -6.25 -8.49
CA ALA A 117 4.64 -6.77 -9.71
C ALA A 117 4.08 -8.19 -9.53
N LEU A 118 4.82 -9.09 -8.88
CA LEU A 118 4.33 -10.44 -8.54
C LEU A 118 3.08 -10.39 -7.64
N ILE A 119 3.03 -9.48 -6.67
CA ILE A 119 1.88 -9.32 -5.78
C ILE A 119 0.67 -8.77 -6.53
N CYS A 120 0.90 -7.81 -7.43
CA CYS A 120 -0.14 -7.16 -8.23
C CYS A 120 -0.58 -8.00 -9.44
N GLY A 121 0.19 -9.01 -9.85
CA GLY A 121 -0.10 -9.82 -11.04
C GLY A 121 0.14 -9.06 -12.36
N CYS A 122 1.13 -8.16 -12.39
CA CYS A 122 1.48 -7.33 -13.55
C CYS A 122 2.98 -7.41 -13.87
N ASP A 123 3.41 -6.73 -14.94
CA ASP A 123 4.84 -6.57 -15.26
C ASP A 123 5.49 -5.50 -14.37
N LYS A 124 6.78 -5.66 -14.07
CA LYS A 124 7.51 -4.69 -13.25
C LYS A 124 7.56 -3.29 -13.87
N GLU A 125 7.51 -3.19 -15.20
CA GLU A 125 7.49 -1.91 -15.91
C GLU A 125 6.15 -1.16 -15.72
N GLU A 126 5.10 -1.85 -15.25
CA GLU A 126 3.82 -1.25 -14.89
C GLU A 126 3.78 -0.76 -13.43
N VAL A 127 4.86 -0.97 -12.67
CA VAL A 127 4.94 -0.58 -11.25
C VAL A 127 5.79 0.67 -11.09
N ALA A 128 5.17 1.75 -10.60
CA ALA A 128 5.84 2.96 -10.15
C ALA A 128 5.73 3.11 -8.63
N ILE A 129 6.85 3.31 -7.95
CA ILE A 129 6.87 3.50 -6.49
C ILE A 129 6.76 4.99 -6.19
N ASN A 130 5.66 5.39 -5.55
CA ASN A 130 5.37 6.75 -5.13
C ASN A 130 5.48 6.89 -3.60
N ARG A 131 5.55 8.14 -3.12
CA ARG A 131 5.60 8.43 -1.68
C ARG A 131 4.32 8.05 -0.96
N ASN A 132 3.17 8.21 -1.62
CA ASN A 132 1.85 7.93 -1.07
C ASN A 132 0.79 7.90 -2.17
N SER A 133 -0.43 7.48 -1.79
CA SER A 133 -1.59 7.42 -2.70
C SER A 133 -1.94 8.78 -3.31
N THR A 134 -1.74 9.88 -2.58
CA THR A 134 -2.01 11.24 -3.09
C THR A 134 -1.14 11.57 -4.28
N GLU A 135 0.16 11.26 -4.23
CA GLU A 135 1.07 11.46 -5.36
C GLU A 135 0.68 10.59 -6.56
N GLY A 136 0.41 9.30 -6.34
CA GLY A 136 -0.02 8.39 -7.40
C GLY A 136 -1.31 8.84 -8.08
N LEU A 137 -2.33 9.17 -7.30
CA LEU A 137 -3.61 9.66 -7.84
C LEU A 137 -3.48 10.99 -8.56
N ASN A 138 -2.70 11.94 -8.04
CA ASN A 138 -2.45 13.20 -8.74
C ASN A 138 -1.67 12.99 -10.04
N THR A 139 -0.74 12.05 -10.08
CA THR A 139 -0.03 11.70 -11.33
C THR A 139 -1.02 11.23 -12.40
N VAL A 140 -1.98 10.40 -12.05
CA VAL A 140 -3.04 9.97 -12.97
C VAL A 140 -3.98 11.14 -13.33
N ILE A 141 -4.53 11.83 -12.33
CA ILE A 141 -5.51 12.92 -12.50
C ILE A 141 -4.96 14.02 -13.43
N PHE A 142 -3.71 14.43 -13.22
CA PHE A 142 -3.10 15.50 -14.03
C PHE A 142 -2.37 15.00 -15.28
N GLY A 143 -2.06 13.69 -15.35
CA GLY A 143 -1.44 13.08 -16.52
C GLY A 143 -2.42 12.71 -17.63
N LEU A 144 -3.71 12.52 -17.33
CA LEU A 144 -4.72 12.23 -18.33
C LEU A 144 -4.94 13.43 -19.27
N ASN A 145 -4.86 13.18 -20.59
CA ASN A 145 -5.04 14.19 -21.62
C ASN A 145 -6.52 14.46 -21.89
N LEU A 146 -7.22 14.97 -20.87
CA LEU A 146 -8.63 15.35 -20.96
C LEU A 146 -8.77 16.77 -21.54
N LYS A 147 -9.82 16.96 -22.33
CA LYS A 147 -10.15 18.22 -22.99
C LYS A 147 -11.40 18.84 -22.37
N ALA A 148 -11.61 20.12 -22.66
CA ALA A 148 -12.84 20.81 -22.27
C ALA A 148 -14.07 20.06 -22.82
N GLY A 149 -15.00 19.77 -21.92
CA GLY A 149 -16.22 19.01 -22.21
C GLY A 149 -16.14 17.52 -21.96
N ASP A 150 -14.93 16.93 -21.80
CA ASP A 150 -14.78 15.53 -21.38
C ASP A 150 -15.39 15.33 -19.99
N GLU A 151 -15.96 14.16 -19.75
CA GLU A 151 -16.66 13.86 -18.51
C GLU A 151 -15.85 12.92 -17.62
N VAL A 152 -15.88 13.21 -16.32
CA VAL A 152 -15.28 12.37 -15.28
C VAL A 152 -16.35 12.00 -14.29
N VAL A 153 -16.59 10.70 -14.13
CA VAL A 153 -17.57 10.17 -13.18
C VAL A 153 -16.92 10.07 -11.80
N LEU A 154 -17.57 10.64 -10.81
CA LEU A 154 -17.18 10.65 -9.41
C LEU A 154 -18.34 10.26 -8.51
N THR A 155 -18.02 9.77 -7.32
CA THR A 155 -19.02 9.56 -6.28
C THR A 155 -18.90 10.60 -5.19
N LYS A 156 -20.00 10.91 -4.49
CA LYS A 156 -19.96 11.80 -3.30
C LYS A 156 -19.18 11.18 -2.14
N GLN A 157 -18.99 9.86 -2.18
CA GLN A 157 -18.27 9.07 -1.18
C GLN A 157 -16.77 8.99 -1.43
N ASP A 158 -16.28 9.50 -2.57
CA ASP A 158 -14.85 9.55 -2.86
C ASP A 158 -14.08 10.40 -1.86
N TYR A 159 -12.79 10.11 -1.74
CA TYR A 159 -11.92 10.80 -0.79
C TYR A 159 -11.85 12.30 -1.10
N PRO A 160 -12.15 13.19 -0.13
CA PRO A 160 -12.32 14.64 -0.38
C PRO A 160 -11.12 15.30 -1.06
N ASN A 161 -9.89 14.88 -0.76
CA ASN A 161 -8.72 15.47 -1.38
C ASN A 161 -8.62 15.14 -2.88
N MET A 162 -9.11 13.97 -3.30
CA MET A 162 -9.17 13.59 -4.72
C MET A 162 -10.30 14.33 -5.43
N ILE A 163 -11.43 14.50 -4.77
CA ILE A 163 -12.52 15.36 -5.25
C ILE A 163 -12.00 16.77 -5.52
N ASN A 164 -11.18 17.34 -4.63
CA ASN A 164 -10.62 18.68 -4.81
C ASN A 164 -9.67 18.74 -6.02
N ALA A 165 -8.88 17.70 -6.28
CA ALA A 165 -8.02 17.63 -7.46
C ALA A 165 -8.83 17.63 -8.77
N TRP A 166 -9.93 16.88 -8.82
CA TRP A 166 -10.84 16.85 -9.96
C TRP A 166 -11.57 18.18 -10.15
N LYS A 167 -12.06 18.82 -9.08
CA LYS A 167 -12.66 20.17 -9.12
C LYS A 167 -11.66 21.21 -9.63
N GLN A 168 -10.39 21.08 -9.30
CA GLN A 168 -9.36 21.95 -9.85
C GLN A 168 -9.23 21.77 -11.37
N ARG A 169 -9.25 20.52 -11.88
CA ARG A 169 -9.24 20.25 -13.31
C ARG A 169 -10.51 20.76 -14.02
N GLU A 170 -11.68 20.56 -13.41
CA GLU A 170 -12.93 21.11 -13.94
C GLU A 170 -12.81 22.63 -14.15
N LYS A 171 -12.33 23.35 -13.14
CA LYS A 171 -12.17 24.80 -13.19
C LYS A 171 -11.09 25.26 -14.17
N ARG A 172 -9.98 24.53 -14.26
CA ARG A 172 -8.81 24.89 -15.06
C ARG A 172 -8.93 24.45 -16.52
N ASP A 173 -9.36 23.21 -16.72
CA ASP A 173 -9.30 22.53 -18.02
C ASP A 173 -10.68 22.43 -18.69
N GLY A 174 -11.77 22.82 -18.00
CA GLY A 174 -13.12 22.81 -18.54
C GLY A 174 -13.74 21.43 -18.71
N ILE A 175 -13.21 20.41 -18.02
CA ILE A 175 -13.86 19.11 -17.95
C ILE A 175 -15.15 19.21 -17.13
N LYS A 176 -16.01 18.20 -17.24
CA LYS A 176 -17.26 18.11 -16.48
C LYS A 176 -17.18 16.99 -15.46
N LEU A 177 -17.63 17.26 -14.22
CA LEU A 177 -17.75 16.25 -13.18
C LEU A 177 -19.18 15.71 -13.12
N VAL A 178 -19.34 14.43 -13.39
CA VAL A 178 -20.61 13.70 -13.28
C VAL A 178 -20.64 13.03 -11.91
N TRP A 179 -21.59 13.47 -11.08
CA TRP A 179 -21.67 13.01 -9.70
C TRP A 179 -22.68 11.89 -9.52
N LEU A 180 -22.21 10.79 -8.99
CA LEU A 180 -23.05 9.69 -8.54
C LEU A 180 -23.23 9.75 -7.02
N ASP A 181 -24.44 9.40 -6.56
CA ASP A 181 -24.77 9.29 -5.15
C ASP A 181 -25.03 7.82 -4.84
N LEU A 182 -24.07 7.17 -4.23
CA LEU A 182 -24.20 5.75 -3.90
C LEU A 182 -25.17 5.59 -2.73
N PRO A 183 -26.14 4.66 -2.82
CA PRO A 183 -27.02 4.36 -1.70
C PRO A 183 -26.22 3.77 -0.53
N LEU A 184 -26.49 4.25 0.68
CA LEU A 184 -25.87 3.73 1.92
C LEU A 184 -26.96 3.28 2.89
N PRO A 185 -26.93 2.02 3.39
CA PRO A 185 -25.95 0.97 3.10
C PRO A 185 -26.06 0.41 1.69
N MET A 186 -24.93 -0.06 1.13
CA MET A 186 -24.89 -0.72 -0.18
C MET A 186 -25.23 -2.20 -0.01
N GLU A 187 -26.45 -2.58 -0.36
CA GLU A 187 -26.95 -3.95 -0.17
C GLU A 187 -27.10 -4.72 -1.49
N ASN A 188 -27.11 -4.01 -2.64
CA ASN A 188 -27.35 -4.62 -3.95
C ASN A 188 -26.30 -4.16 -4.97
N GLU A 189 -25.47 -5.09 -5.44
CA GLU A 189 -24.43 -4.82 -6.45
C GLU A 189 -25.00 -4.41 -7.81
N GLU A 190 -26.17 -4.94 -8.18
CA GLU A 190 -26.83 -4.62 -9.48
C GLU A 190 -27.32 -3.17 -9.50
N GLU A 191 -27.85 -2.67 -8.39
CA GLU A 191 -28.27 -1.28 -8.26
C GLU A 191 -27.06 -0.32 -8.38
N ILE A 192 -25.91 -0.70 -7.79
CA ILE A 192 -24.69 0.08 -7.92
C ILE A 192 -24.20 0.09 -9.36
N ALA A 193 -24.14 -1.08 -10.01
CA ALA A 193 -23.71 -1.18 -11.40
C ALA A 193 -24.59 -0.34 -12.35
N ALA A 194 -25.90 -0.29 -12.09
CA ALA A 194 -26.84 0.51 -12.87
C ALA A 194 -26.62 2.04 -12.76
N LEU A 195 -25.98 2.52 -11.70
CA LEU A 195 -25.65 3.94 -11.57
C LEU A 195 -24.52 4.38 -12.53
N TYR A 196 -23.70 3.44 -13.00
CA TYR A 196 -22.56 3.70 -13.90
C TYR A 196 -22.89 3.44 -15.38
N THR A 197 -24.10 3.01 -15.70
CA THR A 197 -24.58 2.75 -17.06
C THR A 197 -25.56 3.82 -17.53
#